data_c04f1779e0bbe606a276cfcaaae71964
#
_entry.id   c04f1779e0bbe606a276cfcaaae71964
#
_cell.length_a   1.000
_cell.length_b   1.000
_cell.length_c   1.000
_cell.angle_alpha   90.00
_cell.angle_beta   90.00
_cell.angle_gamma   90.00
#
_symmetry.space_group_name_H-M   'P 1'
#
loop_
_entity.id
_entity.type
_entity.pdbx_description
1 polymer ?
#
loop_
_entity_poly.entity_id
_entity_poly.type
_entity_poly.pdbx_seq_one_letter_code
_entity_poly.pdbx_strand_id
1 'polypeptide(L)'
;MYKTFNDGMIEVITGPMFSGKSEELLRRVRTLEYAKMLPLLIKPEYDNRFSDDEIVSRCGVRRKTHSLKNINEVYELLKQDKYKAIIIDEAHFFGNSLIEVADDLANKGYLVIVASLDQDYLRKPFGPIPALMAMAERVTKLQAICVVCQHAASTSFRKDSSNEQNLIGDYNEYEARCRKCHIMGQKQKELLKNK
;
A
#
# COMPACT_ATOMS: atom_id res chain seq x y z
N MET A 1 5.64 22.04 3.34
CA MET A 1 5.05 21.31 2.21
C MET A 1 3.55 21.05 2.43
N TYR A 2 3.15 20.45 3.55
CA TYR A 2 1.72 20.17 3.80
C TYR A 2 0.87 21.38 4.26
N LYS A 3 1.46 22.45 4.74
CA LYS A 3 0.74 23.68 5.13
C LYS A 3 0.07 24.45 3.97
N THR A 4 0.39 24.12 2.73
CA THR A 4 -0.20 24.78 1.54
C THR A 4 -1.48 24.11 1.04
N PHE A 5 -1.88 22.99 1.63
CA PHE A 5 -3.09 22.27 1.23
C PHE A 5 -4.15 22.36 2.34
N ASN A 6 -4.87 23.49 2.33
CA ASN A 6 -6.06 23.64 3.21
C ASN A 6 -7.28 22.89 2.70
N ASP A 7 -7.21 22.33 1.48
CA ASP A 7 -8.38 21.85 0.74
C ASP A 7 -8.47 20.32 0.65
N GLY A 8 -7.63 19.60 1.43
CA GLY A 8 -7.55 18.15 1.34
C GLY A 8 -6.85 17.66 0.05
N MET A 9 -6.40 16.44 0.04
CA MET A 9 -5.81 15.79 -1.15
C MET A 9 -5.65 14.29 -0.94
N ILE A 10 -5.50 13.55 -2.04
CA ILE A 10 -5.11 12.14 -2.05
C ILE A 10 -3.65 12.02 -2.47
N GLU A 11 -2.86 11.29 -1.69
CA GLU A 11 -1.51 10.89 -2.03
C GLU A 11 -1.41 9.35 -2.07
N VAL A 12 -0.91 8.77 -3.15
CA VAL A 12 -0.73 7.32 -3.30
C VAL A 12 0.76 6.99 -3.31
N ILE A 13 1.17 6.11 -2.39
CA ILE A 13 2.51 5.49 -2.35
C ILE A 13 2.36 4.06 -2.82
N THR A 14 2.98 3.72 -3.94
CA THR A 14 2.83 2.40 -4.53
C THR A 14 4.16 1.81 -4.99
N GLY A 15 4.15 0.54 -5.38
CA GLY A 15 5.31 -0.20 -5.84
C GLY A 15 5.22 -1.68 -5.45
N PRO A 16 6.14 -2.52 -5.92
CA PRO A 16 6.14 -3.94 -5.62
C PRO A 16 6.40 -4.23 -4.14
N MET A 17 6.26 -5.47 -3.73
CA MET A 17 6.80 -5.91 -2.44
C MET A 17 8.30 -5.58 -2.37
N PHE A 18 8.80 -5.33 -1.17
CA PHE A 18 10.21 -4.99 -0.90
C PHE A 18 10.70 -3.64 -1.44
N SER A 19 9.78 -2.75 -1.85
CA SER A 19 10.13 -1.42 -2.38
C SER A 19 10.21 -0.30 -1.33
N GLY A 20 9.98 -0.61 -0.03
CA GLY A 20 10.04 0.40 1.03
C GLY A 20 8.77 1.24 1.20
N LYS A 21 7.59 0.75 0.76
CA LYS A 21 6.32 1.50 0.91
C LYS A 21 6.02 1.88 2.36
N SER A 22 6.10 0.92 3.28
CA SER A 22 5.81 1.17 4.71
C SER A 22 6.86 2.10 5.35
N GLU A 23 8.14 2.04 4.93
CA GLU A 23 9.15 3.01 5.35
C GLU A 23 8.80 4.43 4.88
N GLU A 24 8.43 4.58 3.61
CA GLU A 24 8.03 5.87 3.05
C GLU A 24 6.75 6.39 3.70
N LEU A 25 5.77 5.51 3.95
CA LEU A 25 4.55 5.85 4.68
C LEU A 25 4.88 6.37 6.08
N LEU A 26 5.70 5.67 6.85
CA LEU A 26 6.13 6.08 8.19
C LEU A 26 6.99 7.36 8.17
N ARG A 27 7.74 7.59 7.09
CA ARG A 27 8.42 8.87 6.88
C ARG A 27 7.42 10.02 6.73
N ARG A 28 6.31 9.82 5.98
CA ARG A 28 5.21 10.81 5.88
C ARG A 28 4.55 11.06 7.23
N VAL A 29 4.25 9.99 7.97
CA VAL A 29 3.68 10.09 9.33
C VAL A 29 4.55 11.01 10.21
N ARG A 30 5.86 10.76 10.28
CA ARG A 30 6.78 11.61 11.05
C ARG A 30 6.75 13.07 10.59
N THR A 31 6.71 13.31 9.30
CA THR A 31 6.63 14.68 8.76
C THR A 31 5.35 15.38 9.20
N LEU A 32 4.21 14.67 9.24
CA LEU A 32 2.93 15.20 9.71
C LEU A 32 2.96 15.49 11.21
N GLU A 33 3.52 14.58 12.01
CA GLU A 33 3.71 14.78 13.46
C GLU A 33 4.51 16.07 13.74
N TYR A 34 5.64 16.30 13.02
CA TYR A 34 6.39 17.53 13.12
C TYR A 34 5.60 18.78 12.68
N ALA A 35 4.72 18.63 11.69
CA ALA A 35 3.84 19.71 11.25
C ALA A 35 2.65 19.94 12.19
N LYS A 36 2.56 19.18 13.30
CA LYS A 36 1.43 19.18 14.26
C LYS A 36 0.10 18.82 13.61
N MET A 37 0.13 18.02 12.56
CA MET A 37 -1.02 17.41 11.92
C MET A 37 -1.15 15.99 12.44
N LEU A 38 -2.09 15.76 13.35
CA LEU A 38 -2.27 14.43 13.95
C LEU A 38 -2.77 13.43 12.90
N PRO A 39 -2.01 12.37 12.57
CA PRO A 39 -2.45 11.36 11.62
C PRO A 39 -3.29 10.27 12.30
N LEU A 40 -4.33 9.80 11.62
CA LEU A 40 -5.04 8.56 11.91
C LEU A 40 -4.45 7.45 11.02
N LEU A 41 -3.87 6.42 11.64
CA LEU A 41 -3.26 5.30 10.93
C LEU A 41 -4.24 4.12 10.90
N ILE A 42 -4.45 3.57 9.72
CA ILE A 42 -5.42 2.51 9.43
C ILE A 42 -4.76 1.41 8.62
N LYS A 43 -5.14 0.16 8.89
CA LYS A 43 -4.84 -1.00 8.04
C LYS A 43 -6.06 -1.94 7.97
N PRO A 44 -6.15 -2.80 6.94
CA PRO A 44 -7.16 -3.85 6.92
C PRO A 44 -6.91 -4.89 8.03
N GLU A 45 -7.96 -5.34 8.70
CA GLU A 45 -7.89 -6.44 9.69
C GLU A 45 -7.33 -7.75 9.06
N TYR A 46 -7.55 -7.92 7.76
CA TYR A 46 -7.02 -9.06 7.01
C TYR A 46 -5.48 -9.13 7.00
N ASP A 47 -4.77 -8.02 7.20
CA ASP A 47 -3.30 -8.00 7.26
C ASP A 47 -2.79 -8.18 8.69
N ASN A 48 -2.63 -9.43 9.11
CA ASN A 48 -2.14 -9.82 10.44
C ASN A 48 -0.66 -10.27 10.46
N ARG A 49 0.13 -9.97 9.39
CA ARG A 49 1.50 -10.47 9.20
C ARG A 49 2.49 -10.10 10.31
N PHE A 50 2.34 -8.92 10.91
CA PHE A 50 3.32 -8.42 11.89
C PHE A 50 2.72 -8.09 13.26
N SER A 51 1.51 -7.57 13.33
CA SER A 51 0.80 -7.18 14.55
C SER A 51 -0.61 -6.72 14.19
N ASP A 52 -1.58 -7.02 15.04
CA ASP A 52 -2.97 -6.58 14.83
C ASP A 52 -3.14 -5.06 14.97
N ASP A 53 -2.26 -4.41 15.76
CA ASP A 53 -2.42 -3.00 16.17
C ASP A 53 -1.27 -2.08 15.74
N GLU A 54 -0.34 -2.53 14.88
CA GLU A 54 0.81 -1.71 14.50
C GLU A 54 1.15 -1.81 13.01
N ILE A 55 1.56 -0.67 12.42
CA ILE A 55 2.39 -0.68 11.21
C ILE A 55 3.84 -0.84 11.64
N VAL A 56 4.49 -1.87 11.12
CA VAL A 56 5.89 -2.16 11.41
C VAL A 56 6.69 -2.04 10.12
N SER A 57 7.65 -1.11 10.09
CA SER A 57 8.63 -1.08 9.01
C SER A 57 9.67 -2.18 9.22
N ARG A 58 10.32 -2.61 8.16
CA ARG A 58 11.41 -3.60 8.23
C ARG A 58 12.61 -3.10 9.03
N CYS A 59 12.78 -1.78 9.16
CA CYS A 59 13.78 -1.15 10.03
C CYS A 59 13.35 -1.12 11.51
N GLY A 60 12.25 -1.79 11.89
CA GLY A 60 11.78 -1.88 13.28
C GLY A 60 11.03 -0.65 13.79
N VAL A 61 10.77 0.35 12.95
CA VAL A 61 9.93 1.49 13.35
C VAL A 61 8.48 1.04 13.43
N ARG A 62 7.84 1.30 14.58
CA ARG A 62 6.45 0.90 14.85
C ARG A 62 5.57 2.12 15.08
N ARG A 63 4.33 2.05 14.63
CA ARG A 63 3.28 3.03 14.92
C ARG A 63 1.96 2.31 15.14
N LYS A 64 1.28 2.68 16.23
CA LYS A 64 -0.04 2.15 16.54
C LYS A 64 -1.03 2.49 15.44
N THR A 65 -1.84 1.51 15.04
CA THR A 65 -2.85 1.63 13.98
C THR A 65 -4.20 1.16 14.46
N HIS A 66 -5.23 1.51 13.68
CA HIS A 66 -6.55 0.92 13.81
C HIS A 66 -6.75 -0.12 12.71
N SER A 67 -7.00 -1.35 13.10
CA SER A 67 -7.38 -2.43 12.17
C SER A 67 -8.87 -2.34 11.90
N LEU A 68 -9.26 -2.22 10.62
CA LEU A 68 -10.65 -2.08 10.20
C LEU A 68 -11.06 -3.24 9.30
N LYS A 69 -12.28 -3.74 9.46
CA LYS A 69 -12.90 -4.72 8.55
C LYS A 69 -13.38 -4.06 7.27
N ASN A 70 -13.91 -2.86 7.41
CA ASN A 70 -14.45 -2.07 6.30
C ASN A 70 -13.93 -0.64 6.41
N ILE A 71 -13.51 -0.05 5.29
CA ILE A 71 -12.98 1.31 5.28
C ILE A 71 -14.00 2.36 5.76
N ASN A 72 -15.31 2.12 5.62
CA ASN A 72 -16.35 3.03 6.13
C ASN A 72 -16.31 3.22 7.65
N GLU A 73 -15.71 2.29 8.42
CA GLU A 73 -15.55 2.44 9.87
C GLU A 73 -14.66 3.64 10.23
N VAL A 74 -13.89 4.16 9.27
CA VAL A 74 -13.08 5.38 9.47
C VAL A 74 -13.91 6.56 9.98
N TYR A 75 -15.14 6.70 9.52
CA TYR A 75 -16.01 7.80 9.93
C TYR A 75 -16.33 7.80 11.43
N GLU A 76 -16.41 6.62 12.04
CA GLU A 76 -16.60 6.51 13.50
C GLU A 76 -15.38 7.02 14.27
N LEU A 77 -14.17 6.71 13.78
CA LEU A 77 -12.92 7.17 14.37
C LEU A 77 -12.75 8.70 14.23
N LEU A 78 -13.29 9.28 13.17
CA LEU A 78 -13.19 10.71 12.88
C LEU A 78 -14.16 11.58 13.70
N LYS A 79 -15.15 11.00 14.39
CA LYS A 79 -16.07 11.75 15.27
C LYS A 79 -15.36 12.53 16.39
N GLN A 80 -14.12 12.18 16.73
CA GLN A 80 -13.31 12.86 17.75
C GLN A 80 -12.69 14.19 17.26
N ASP A 81 -12.86 14.56 16.00
CA ASP A 81 -12.40 15.81 15.34
C ASP A 81 -10.96 16.26 15.67
N LYS A 82 -10.06 15.31 15.90
CA LYS A 82 -8.65 15.58 16.24
C LYS A 82 -7.68 15.33 15.09
N TYR A 83 -8.08 14.51 14.13
CA TYR A 83 -7.22 14.08 13.04
C TYR A 83 -7.24 15.08 11.88
N LYS A 84 -6.10 15.26 11.22
CA LYS A 84 -5.94 16.10 10.03
C LYS A 84 -5.45 15.32 8.81
N ALA A 85 -4.96 14.13 9.01
CA ALA A 85 -4.51 13.24 7.97
C ALA A 85 -4.97 11.81 8.24
N ILE A 86 -5.27 11.07 7.19
CA ILE A 86 -5.68 9.68 7.23
C ILE A 86 -4.67 8.87 6.43
N ILE A 87 -4.05 7.90 7.10
CA ILE A 87 -2.94 7.11 6.57
C ILE A 87 -3.40 5.67 6.48
N ILE A 88 -3.40 5.09 5.28
CA ILE A 88 -3.94 3.76 5.02
C ILE A 88 -2.83 2.89 4.43
N ASP A 89 -2.42 1.86 5.16
CA ASP A 89 -1.46 0.86 4.65
C ASP A 89 -2.20 -0.37 4.12
N GLU A 90 -1.56 -1.12 3.21
CA GLU A 90 -2.09 -2.31 2.52
C GLU A 90 -3.52 -2.14 1.98
N ALA A 91 -3.79 -0.96 1.46
CA ALA A 91 -5.11 -0.44 1.11
C ALA A 91 -5.88 -1.25 0.04
N HIS A 92 -5.17 -2.06 -0.78
CA HIS A 92 -5.80 -2.92 -1.79
C HIS A 92 -6.77 -3.95 -1.21
N PHE A 93 -6.66 -4.28 0.08
CA PHE A 93 -7.57 -5.20 0.74
C PHE A 93 -8.94 -4.61 1.09
N PHE A 94 -9.12 -3.28 1.08
CA PHE A 94 -10.41 -2.65 1.35
C PHE A 94 -11.41 -2.70 0.18
N GLY A 95 -10.96 -3.10 -1.03
CA GLY A 95 -11.82 -3.15 -2.19
C GLY A 95 -12.23 -1.78 -2.73
N ASN A 96 -13.22 -1.75 -3.63
CA ASN A 96 -13.58 -0.55 -4.38
C ASN A 96 -14.21 0.56 -3.53
N SER A 97 -14.80 0.25 -2.38
CA SER A 97 -15.32 1.26 -1.45
C SER A 97 -14.26 2.26 -0.99
N LEU A 98 -12.98 1.89 -1.02
CA LEU A 98 -11.88 2.79 -0.71
C LEU A 98 -11.83 4.02 -1.64
N ILE A 99 -12.24 3.88 -2.91
CA ILE A 99 -12.19 4.97 -3.88
C ILE A 99 -13.13 6.10 -3.44
N GLU A 100 -14.38 5.76 -3.16
CA GLU A 100 -15.40 6.73 -2.73
C GLU A 100 -15.07 7.35 -1.37
N VAL A 101 -14.57 6.53 -0.43
CA VAL A 101 -14.20 7.01 0.91
C VAL A 101 -12.99 7.95 0.85
N ALA A 102 -11.98 7.63 0.05
CA ALA A 102 -10.79 8.48 -0.07
C ALA A 102 -11.14 9.83 -0.72
N ASP A 103 -11.98 9.83 -1.75
CA ASP A 103 -12.46 11.06 -2.41
C ASP A 103 -13.32 11.91 -1.45
N ASP A 104 -14.28 11.32 -0.76
CA ASP A 104 -15.12 12.02 0.21
C ASP A 104 -14.30 12.65 1.35
N LEU A 105 -13.31 11.92 1.87
CA LEU A 105 -12.42 12.41 2.92
C LEU A 105 -11.54 13.58 2.42
N ALA A 106 -11.01 13.48 1.21
CA ALA A 106 -10.24 14.57 0.61
C ALA A 106 -11.15 15.80 0.39
N ASN A 107 -12.36 15.61 -0.12
CA ASN A 107 -13.35 16.70 -0.28
C ASN A 107 -13.76 17.34 1.04
N LYS A 108 -13.66 16.62 2.17
CA LYS A 108 -13.84 17.15 3.53
C LYS A 108 -12.60 17.85 4.11
N GLY A 109 -11.55 17.99 3.34
CA GLY A 109 -10.33 18.71 3.74
C GLY A 109 -9.27 17.84 4.44
N TYR A 110 -9.39 16.51 4.44
CA TYR A 110 -8.37 15.63 4.99
C TYR A 110 -7.25 15.36 3.98
N LEU A 111 -6.02 15.25 4.47
CA LEU A 111 -4.93 14.66 3.70
C LEU A 111 -5.05 13.13 3.79
N VAL A 112 -5.36 12.46 2.69
CA VAL A 112 -5.49 11.01 2.60
C VAL A 112 -4.23 10.45 1.95
N ILE A 113 -3.43 9.66 2.69
CA ILE A 113 -2.23 9.00 2.17
C ILE A 113 -2.46 7.49 2.16
N VAL A 114 -2.38 6.90 0.98
CA VAL A 114 -2.64 5.49 0.75
C VAL A 114 -1.34 4.79 0.34
N ALA A 115 -0.95 3.73 1.04
CA ALA A 115 0.16 2.86 0.64
C ALA A 115 -0.35 1.49 0.21
N SER A 116 0.11 1.00 -0.94
CA SER A 116 -0.40 -0.26 -1.49
C SER A 116 0.40 -0.81 -2.67
N LEU A 117 0.14 -2.06 -3.03
CA LEU A 117 0.53 -2.64 -4.31
C LEU A 117 -0.37 -2.10 -5.43
N ASP A 118 0.21 -1.71 -6.56
CA ASP A 118 -0.53 -1.28 -7.76
C ASP A 118 -0.79 -2.42 -8.76
N GLN A 119 -0.07 -3.52 -8.61
CA GLN A 119 -0.17 -4.71 -9.44
C GLN A 119 -0.17 -5.97 -8.59
N ASP A 120 -0.95 -6.96 -9.01
CA ASP A 120 -0.87 -8.31 -8.45
C ASP A 120 0.39 -9.06 -8.95
N TYR A 121 0.57 -10.31 -8.52
CA TYR A 121 1.69 -11.16 -8.90
C TYR A 121 1.72 -11.54 -10.39
N LEU A 122 0.63 -11.36 -11.12
CA LEU A 122 0.52 -11.52 -12.58
C LEU A 122 0.74 -10.21 -13.34
N ARG A 123 1.04 -9.12 -12.63
CA ARG A 123 1.19 -7.76 -13.17
C ARG A 123 -0.10 -7.16 -13.70
N LYS A 124 -1.25 -7.65 -13.23
CA LYS A 124 -2.53 -7.02 -13.50
C LYS A 124 -2.78 -5.87 -12.52
N PRO A 125 -3.52 -4.83 -12.94
CA PRO A 125 -3.97 -3.78 -12.03
C PRO A 125 -4.64 -4.39 -10.78
N PHE A 126 -4.29 -3.90 -9.58
CA PHE A 126 -4.71 -4.54 -8.33
C PHE A 126 -5.72 -3.69 -7.56
N GLY A 127 -6.93 -4.23 -7.41
CA GLY A 127 -8.01 -3.63 -6.63
C GLY A 127 -8.32 -2.16 -6.99
N PRO A 128 -8.57 -1.31 -5.98
CA PRO A 128 -8.93 0.10 -6.17
C PRO A 128 -7.75 0.99 -6.54
N ILE A 129 -6.50 0.50 -6.40
CA ILE A 129 -5.30 1.35 -6.42
C ILE A 129 -5.09 2.05 -7.77
N PRO A 130 -5.28 1.43 -8.94
CA PRO A 130 -5.16 2.12 -10.22
C PRO A 130 -6.13 3.29 -10.39
N ALA A 131 -7.35 3.18 -9.89
CA ALA A 131 -8.32 4.26 -9.89
C ALA A 131 -7.89 5.40 -8.95
N LEU A 132 -7.45 5.07 -7.73
CA LEU A 132 -6.91 6.05 -6.79
C LEU A 132 -5.67 6.77 -7.34
N MET A 133 -4.77 6.06 -8.03
CA MET A 133 -3.62 6.69 -8.71
C MET A 133 -4.03 7.70 -9.77
N ALA A 134 -5.16 7.48 -10.45
CA ALA A 134 -5.68 8.41 -11.45
C ALA A 134 -6.32 9.66 -10.82
N MET A 135 -6.89 9.53 -9.62
CA MET A 135 -7.57 10.63 -8.89
C MET A 135 -6.61 11.43 -8.00
N ALA A 136 -5.50 10.82 -7.57
CA ALA A 136 -4.59 11.40 -6.60
C ALA A 136 -3.83 12.62 -7.15
N GLU A 137 -3.71 13.68 -6.35
CA GLU A 137 -2.85 14.85 -6.63
C GLU A 137 -1.37 14.49 -6.59
N ARG A 138 -1.02 13.40 -5.89
CA ARG A 138 0.37 12.93 -5.85
C ARG A 138 0.45 11.42 -5.88
N VAL A 139 1.29 10.89 -6.77
CA VAL A 139 1.64 9.48 -6.84
C VAL A 139 3.14 9.30 -6.69
N THR A 140 3.55 8.50 -5.70
CA THR A 140 4.94 8.09 -5.48
C THR A 140 5.06 6.60 -5.81
N LYS A 141 5.62 6.28 -6.98
CA LYS A 141 5.82 4.90 -7.41
C LYS A 141 7.24 4.44 -7.12
N LEU A 142 7.38 3.61 -6.10
CA LEU A 142 8.65 3.07 -5.64
C LEU A 142 9.08 1.84 -6.46
N GLN A 143 10.38 1.57 -6.43
CA GLN A 143 10.98 0.40 -7.04
C GLN A 143 11.79 -0.37 -5.99
N ALA A 144 11.83 -1.69 -6.14
CA ALA A 144 12.72 -2.56 -5.41
C ALA A 144 13.94 -2.92 -6.27
N ILE A 145 14.80 -3.79 -5.76
CA ILE A 145 15.90 -4.39 -6.52
C ILE A 145 15.48 -5.79 -7.00
N CYS A 146 15.65 -6.06 -8.28
CA CYS A 146 15.39 -7.37 -8.85
C CYS A 146 16.38 -8.41 -8.30
N VAL A 147 15.86 -9.45 -7.64
CA VAL A 147 16.71 -10.49 -7.03
C VAL A 147 17.48 -11.33 -8.07
N VAL A 148 17.07 -11.30 -9.34
CA VAL A 148 17.68 -12.10 -10.42
C VAL A 148 18.81 -11.34 -11.13
N CYS A 149 18.61 -10.06 -11.45
CA CYS A 149 19.55 -9.29 -12.27
C CYS A 149 20.01 -7.98 -11.64
N GLN A 150 19.59 -7.67 -10.42
CA GLN A 150 19.98 -6.51 -9.62
C GLN A 150 19.61 -5.12 -10.21
N HIS A 151 18.82 -5.09 -11.29
CA HIS A 151 18.25 -3.85 -11.81
C HIS A 151 16.99 -3.45 -11.04
N ALA A 152 16.48 -2.24 -11.30
CA ALA A 152 15.24 -1.78 -10.71
C ALA A 152 14.06 -2.74 -11.00
N ALA A 153 13.33 -3.10 -9.95
CA ALA A 153 12.20 -4.01 -9.98
C ALA A 153 10.89 -3.26 -9.72
N SER A 154 9.90 -3.49 -10.59
CA SER A 154 8.56 -2.89 -10.48
C SER A 154 7.45 -3.92 -10.30
N THR A 155 7.79 -5.21 -10.09
CA THR A 155 6.81 -6.29 -10.01
C THR A 155 7.10 -7.21 -8.82
N SER A 156 6.04 -7.69 -8.19
CA SER A 156 6.10 -8.79 -7.21
C SER A 156 5.92 -10.11 -7.96
N PHE A 157 6.88 -10.99 -7.84
CA PHE A 157 6.84 -12.33 -8.44
C PHE A 157 6.53 -13.35 -7.34
N ARG A 158 5.45 -14.12 -7.51
CA ARG A 158 5.12 -15.20 -6.60
C ARG A 158 5.97 -16.43 -6.93
N LYS A 159 6.58 -17.06 -5.93
CA LYS A 159 7.46 -18.23 -6.11
C LYS A 159 6.68 -19.54 -6.22
N ASP A 160 5.60 -19.67 -5.50
CA ASP A 160 4.75 -20.86 -5.51
C ASP A 160 3.84 -20.95 -6.75
N SER A 161 3.08 -22.06 -6.84
CA SER A 161 2.15 -22.36 -7.92
C SER A 161 0.70 -22.07 -7.58
N SER A 162 0.41 -21.44 -6.42
CA SER A 162 -0.95 -21.06 -6.03
C SER A 162 -1.54 -20.07 -7.02
N ASN A 163 -2.83 -20.21 -7.32
CA ASN A 163 -3.58 -19.29 -8.17
C ASN A 163 -4.40 -18.27 -7.37
N GLU A 164 -4.32 -18.29 -6.04
CA GLU A 164 -5.03 -17.32 -5.20
C GLU A 164 -4.47 -15.92 -5.41
N GLN A 165 -5.33 -14.94 -5.68
CA GLN A 165 -4.89 -13.56 -5.90
C GLN A 165 -4.33 -12.92 -4.62
N ASN A 166 -4.96 -13.18 -3.49
CA ASN A 166 -4.67 -12.57 -2.19
C ASN A 166 -3.91 -13.54 -1.25
N LEU A 167 -2.83 -14.14 -1.71
CA LEU A 167 -1.98 -14.92 -0.80
C LEU A 167 -1.16 -13.95 0.06
N ILE A 168 -1.44 -13.96 1.37
CA ILE A 168 -0.60 -13.26 2.36
C ILE A 168 0.74 -13.99 2.44
N GLY A 169 1.84 -13.26 2.26
CA GLY A 169 3.17 -13.86 2.29
C GLY A 169 4.28 -12.81 2.36
N ASP A 170 5.49 -13.28 2.58
CA ASP A 170 6.69 -12.46 2.65
C ASP A 170 7.80 -13.04 1.74
N TYR A 171 9.06 -13.03 2.16
CA TYR A 171 10.23 -13.51 1.39
C TYR A 171 10.16 -14.97 0.96
N ASN A 172 9.39 -15.79 1.66
CA ASN A 172 9.22 -17.20 1.30
C ASN A 172 8.35 -17.37 0.05
N GLU A 173 7.31 -16.54 -0.10
CA GLU A 173 6.29 -16.65 -1.14
C GLU A 173 6.55 -15.70 -2.31
N TYR A 174 7.21 -14.55 -2.06
CA TYR A 174 7.38 -13.51 -3.05
C TYR A 174 8.82 -13.03 -3.18
N GLU A 175 9.12 -12.45 -4.34
CA GLU A 175 10.36 -11.73 -4.61
C GLU A 175 10.14 -10.57 -5.58
N ALA A 176 10.97 -9.55 -5.49
CA ALA A 176 10.94 -8.43 -6.41
C ALA A 176 11.65 -8.80 -7.72
N ARG A 177 11.01 -8.59 -8.86
CA ARG A 177 11.61 -8.79 -10.18
C ARG A 177 11.37 -7.60 -11.11
N CYS A 178 12.33 -7.34 -12.00
CA CYS A 178 12.11 -6.47 -13.14
C CYS A 178 11.18 -7.16 -14.17
N ARG A 179 10.62 -6.38 -15.08
CA ARG A 179 9.70 -6.87 -16.12
C ARG A 179 10.24 -8.11 -16.85
N LYS A 180 11.50 -8.06 -17.31
CA LYS A 180 12.14 -9.15 -18.06
C LYS A 180 12.23 -10.43 -17.23
N CYS A 181 12.78 -10.34 -16.01
CA CYS A 181 12.96 -11.50 -15.13
C CYS A 181 11.63 -12.07 -14.64
N HIS A 182 10.59 -11.24 -14.47
CA HIS A 182 9.25 -11.68 -14.15
C HIS A 182 8.66 -12.53 -15.29
N ILE A 183 8.70 -12.03 -16.54
CA ILE A 183 8.19 -12.75 -17.72
C ILE A 183 8.91 -14.08 -17.90
N MET A 184 10.23 -14.10 -17.77
CA MET A 184 11.02 -15.34 -17.87
C MET A 184 10.62 -16.35 -16.79
N GLY A 185 10.43 -15.89 -15.54
CA GLY A 185 10.00 -16.75 -14.45
C GLY A 185 8.60 -17.34 -14.64
N GLN A 186 7.64 -16.55 -15.16
CA GLN A 186 6.31 -17.06 -15.46
C GLN A 186 6.34 -18.14 -16.55
N LYS A 187 7.10 -17.93 -17.63
CA LYS A 187 7.29 -18.95 -18.68
C LYS A 187 7.91 -20.25 -18.14
N GLN A 188 8.89 -20.16 -17.25
CA GLN A 188 9.48 -21.34 -16.62
C GLN A 188 8.44 -22.12 -15.78
N LYS A 189 7.59 -21.43 -15.02
CA LYS A 189 6.50 -22.08 -14.26
C LYS A 189 5.50 -22.78 -15.16
N GLU A 190 5.11 -22.15 -16.26
CA GLU A 190 4.19 -22.76 -17.24
C GLU A 190 4.78 -24.04 -17.87
N LEU A 191 6.07 -24.03 -18.21
CA LEU A 191 6.76 -25.21 -18.73
C LEU A 191 6.86 -26.36 -17.72
N LEU A 192 6.98 -26.05 -16.43
CA LEU A 192 7.01 -27.06 -15.36
C LEU A 192 5.62 -27.66 -15.05
N LYS A 193 4.54 -26.90 -15.25
CA LYS A 193 3.16 -27.38 -15.06
C LYS A 193 2.71 -28.33 -16.19
N ASN A 194 3.33 -28.25 -17.35
CA ASN A 194 2.98 -29.04 -18.53
C ASN A 194 3.85 -30.33 -18.69
N LYS A 195 4.68 -30.62 -17.71
CA LYS A 195 5.45 -31.86 -17.58
C LYS A 195 4.84 -32.77 -16.52
#